data_5cc3f95a701d9b655688b253ca2f80e0
#
_entry.id   5cc3f95a701d9b655688b253ca2f80e0
#
_cell.length_a   1.000
_cell.length_b   1.000
_cell.length_c   1.000
_cell.angle_alpha   90.00
_cell.angle_beta   90.00
_cell.angle_gamma   90.00
#
_symmetry.space_group_name_H-M   'P 1'
#
loop_
_entity.id
_entity.type
_entity.pdbx_description
1 polymer ?
#
loop_
_entity_poly.entity_id
_entity_poly.type
_entity_poly.pdbx_seq_one_letter_code
_entity_poly.pdbx_strand_id
1 'polypeptide(L)'
;MSSGLQSDREQDPGRPYCTGSISPIPFVHSSCPEDFRVEELPEGQPGAGQEDWTHVWFEVEKRGLSTAQAVGRLARALGREPRDIGYAGRKDAMGITRQFLSLEHVDVAVVQELELKDLRVLGTGRRSRKLRVGELAGNRFDLTLRDLPLERHEDLERALSQLTREGLPNFYGPQRFGAGGVTRRLGELLVAGDWRGYVRAFVDSQQGPNPSPETSPVARLLSALDSDQRRDWRAARTLAADLPASLVPLAKQMARRPLDLESLVRTLPRRAKALHVSALQAAVFNRVLAQRMLQVGGAGRVLPGDLLLDPWTGEGQPAPEGEAAAAAQIEADQLKRVPSGPLPGPASKRTRGAVAEWEREALQQSGLELESLASLPGALAPKGARRALLVGPRDMSWQAKGTEVRLQVTLPPGSYATVLLDELQKSAVLSQ
;
A
#
# COMPACT_ATOMS: atom_id res chain seq x y z
N MET A 1 -31.48 -12.00 10.59
CA MET A 1 -31.66 -11.20 9.37
C MET A 1 -30.28 -11.09 8.72
N SER A 2 -29.99 -12.03 7.85
CA SER A 2 -28.68 -12.25 7.20
C SER A 2 -28.80 -11.99 5.68
N SER A 3 -29.02 -10.74 5.28
CA SER A 3 -29.18 -10.40 3.86
C SER A 3 -28.35 -9.19 3.37
N GLY A 4 -27.35 -8.75 4.14
CA GLY A 4 -26.55 -7.57 3.78
C GLY A 4 -25.15 -7.84 3.23
N LEU A 5 -24.66 -9.08 3.17
CA LEU A 5 -23.27 -9.39 2.82
C LEU A 5 -23.05 -9.93 1.40
N GLN A 6 -24.13 -10.10 0.61
CA GLN A 6 -24.04 -10.62 -0.76
C GLN A 6 -24.09 -9.57 -1.88
N SER A 7 -24.49 -8.32 -1.59
CA SER A 7 -24.72 -7.30 -2.65
C SER A 7 -23.49 -6.58 -3.18
N ASP A 8 -22.34 -6.63 -2.47
CA ASP A 8 -21.16 -5.85 -2.87
C ASP A 8 -20.22 -6.58 -3.84
N ARG A 9 -20.45 -7.87 -4.14
CA ARG A 9 -19.66 -8.60 -5.14
C ARG A 9 -20.07 -8.33 -6.59
N GLU A 10 -21.27 -7.83 -6.82
CA GLU A 10 -21.82 -7.62 -8.18
C GLU A 10 -21.41 -6.30 -8.84
N GLN A 11 -20.74 -5.36 -8.16
CA GLN A 11 -20.43 -4.05 -8.71
C GLN A 11 -18.93 -3.73 -8.94
N ASP A 12 -18.03 -4.66 -8.62
CA ASP A 12 -16.61 -4.49 -8.99
C ASP A 12 -16.39 -5.30 -10.29
N PRO A 13 -16.23 -4.65 -11.46
CA PRO A 13 -15.86 -5.38 -12.67
C PRO A 13 -14.54 -6.08 -12.35
N GLY A 14 -14.53 -7.41 -12.37
CA GLY A 14 -13.35 -8.19 -12.01
C GLY A 14 -12.12 -7.58 -12.63
N ARG A 15 -11.00 -7.51 -11.88
CA ARG A 15 -9.76 -6.89 -12.34
C ARG A 15 -9.40 -7.42 -13.74
N PRO A 16 -9.31 -6.58 -14.76
CA PRO A 16 -8.82 -7.00 -16.07
C PRO A 16 -7.31 -7.27 -16.01
N TYR A 17 -6.87 -8.28 -16.73
CA TYR A 17 -5.45 -8.62 -16.86
C TYR A 17 -4.93 -8.20 -18.24
N CYS A 18 -3.78 -7.53 -18.28
CA CYS A 18 -3.15 -7.19 -19.57
C CYS A 18 -2.61 -8.46 -20.26
N THR A 19 -2.23 -9.49 -19.51
CA THR A 19 -1.85 -10.83 -20.00
C THR A 19 -3.06 -11.75 -20.19
N GLY A 20 -4.27 -11.23 -20.38
CA GLY A 20 -5.53 -11.99 -20.40
C GLY A 20 -5.60 -13.09 -21.46
N SER A 21 -4.85 -12.98 -22.57
CA SER A 21 -4.72 -14.00 -23.60
C SER A 21 -3.90 -15.23 -23.20
N ILE A 22 -3.14 -15.15 -22.11
CA ILE A 22 -2.33 -16.24 -21.57
C ILE A 22 -3.12 -16.87 -20.43
N SER A 23 -3.26 -18.20 -20.43
CA SER A 23 -3.94 -18.92 -19.36
C SER A 23 -3.23 -18.71 -18.01
N PRO A 24 -3.97 -18.78 -16.88
CA PRO A 24 -3.35 -18.67 -15.54
C PRO A 24 -2.18 -19.62 -15.37
N ILE A 25 -1.06 -19.12 -14.84
CA ILE A 25 0.14 -19.91 -14.58
C ILE A 25 0.13 -20.31 -13.11
N PRO A 26 -0.01 -21.60 -12.78
CA PRO A 26 -0.01 -22.06 -11.40
C PRO A 26 1.43 -22.07 -10.84
N PHE A 27 1.62 -21.50 -9.66
CA PHE A 27 2.82 -21.58 -8.87
C PHE A 27 2.53 -21.19 -7.42
N VAL A 28 3.42 -21.57 -6.51
CA VAL A 28 3.38 -21.12 -5.12
C VAL A 28 4.47 -20.06 -4.92
N HIS A 29 4.15 -19.01 -4.22
CA HIS A 29 5.11 -17.97 -3.84
C HIS A 29 4.99 -17.64 -2.35
N SER A 30 6.05 -17.09 -1.77
CA SER A 30 6.06 -16.67 -0.35
C SER A 30 5.82 -17.82 0.64
N SER A 31 6.22 -19.05 0.30
CA SER A 31 6.15 -20.21 1.19
C SER A 31 7.09 -20.06 2.38
N CYS A 32 8.21 -19.37 2.18
CA CYS A 32 9.15 -18.98 3.23
C CYS A 32 9.66 -17.56 2.96
N PRO A 33 10.27 -16.90 3.96
CA PRO A 33 10.78 -15.54 3.78
C PRO A 33 11.80 -15.38 2.65
N GLU A 34 12.55 -16.44 2.33
CA GLU A 34 13.53 -16.46 1.25
C GLU A 34 12.92 -16.33 -0.13
N ASP A 35 11.66 -16.72 -0.31
CA ASP A 35 10.96 -16.67 -1.58
C ASP A 35 10.57 -15.26 -1.99
N PHE A 36 10.61 -14.30 -1.06
CA PHE A 36 10.22 -12.92 -1.31
C PHE A 36 11.27 -11.95 -0.75
N ARG A 37 12.21 -11.56 -1.59
CA ARG A 37 13.26 -10.61 -1.23
C ARG A 37 13.00 -9.26 -1.87
N VAL A 38 13.19 -8.19 -1.10
CA VAL A 38 13.02 -6.81 -1.57
C VAL A 38 14.22 -5.98 -1.16
N GLU A 39 14.81 -5.29 -2.11
CA GLU A 39 15.89 -4.33 -1.90
C GLU A 39 15.38 -2.92 -2.26
N GLU A 40 15.44 -2.00 -1.32
CA GLU A 40 15.14 -0.59 -1.58
C GLU A 40 16.32 0.04 -2.31
N LEU A 41 16.05 0.66 -3.44
CA LEU A 41 17.05 1.42 -4.20
C LEU A 41 17.01 2.89 -3.75
N PRO A 42 18.09 3.42 -3.17
CA PRO A 42 18.12 4.80 -2.69
C PRO A 42 18.16 5.80 -3.85
N GLU A 43 17.65 7.01 -3.62
CA GLU A 43 17.95 8.16 -4.48
C GLU A 43 19.41 8.60 -4.24
N GLY A 44 20.28 8.30 -5.19
CA GLY A 44 21.71 8.56 -5.10
C GLY A 44 22.46 7.54 -4.21
N GLN A 45 23.75 7.39 -4.47
CA GLN A 45 24.57 6.46 -3.72
C GLN A 45 24.84 6.98 -2.30
N PRO A 46 24.75 6.13 -1.26
CA PRO A 46 25.34 6.45 0.04
C PRO A 46 26.87 6.56 -0.15
N GLY A 47 27.36 7.77 -0.33
CA GLY A 47 28.81 8.02 -0.36
C GLY A 47 29.37 8.11 1.04
N ALA A 48 30.70 8.14 1.11
CA ALA A 48 31.45 8.40 2.35
C ALA A 48 31.24 9.81 2.87
N GLY A 49 30.11 10.34 3.06
CA GLY A 49 29.74 11.70 3.44
C GLY A 49 30.81 12.54 4.15
N GLN A 50 30.58 13.81 4.33
CA GLN A 50 31.50 14.68 5.05
C GLN A 50 31.42 14.37 6.55
N GLU A 51 32.55 14.52 7.27
CA GLU A 51 32.62 14.16 8.70
C GLU A 51 31.69 15.01 9.57
N ASP A 52 31.41 16.25 9.16
CA ASP A 52 30.51 17.19 9.83
C ASP A 52 29.01 16.91 9.66
N TRP A 53 28.63 15.95 8.80
CA TRP A 53 27.23 15.59 8.60
C TRP A 53 26.64 14.85 9.81
N THR A 54 25.52 15.33 10.29
CA THR A 54 24.92 14.90 11.57
C THR A 54 24.08 13.63 11.48
N HIS A 55 23.62 13.25 10.28
CA HIS A 55 22.78 12.08 10.08
C HIS A 55 23.62 10.87 9.63
N VAL A 56 23.43 9.75 10.31
CA VAL A 56 23.91 8.45 9.86
C VAL A 56 22.78 7.77 9.12
N TRP A 57 23.01 7.46 7.84
CA TRP A 57 22.17 6.55 7.07
C TRP A 57 22.76 5.16 7.16
N PHE A 58 21.90 4.18 7.33
CA PHE A 58 22.33 2.80 7.43
C PHE A 58 21.35 1.87 6.73
N GLU A 59 21.91 0.91 6.00
CA GLU A 59 21.15 -0.14 5.35
C GLU A 59 20.89 -1.26 6.34
N VAL A 60 19.65 -1.69 6.44
CA VAL A 60 19.26 -2.83 7.27
C VAL A 60 18.62 -3.93 6.44
N GLU A 61 19.02 -5.17 6.71
CA GLU A 61 18.29 -6.36 6.30
C GLU A 61 17.42 -6.83 7.46
N LYS A 62 16.15 -7.04 7.20
CA LYS A 62 15.19 -7.54 8.18
C LYS A 62 14.42 -8.75 7.65
N ARG A 63 14.16 -9.72 8.53
CA ARG A 63 13.47 -10.97 8.23
C ARG A 63 12.17 -11.05 9.03
N GLY A 64 11.03 -11.21 8.36
CA GLY A 64 9.74 -11.35 9.03
C GLY A 64 9.30 -10.14 9.87
N LEU A 65 9.87 -8.96 9.62
CA LEU A 65 9.59 -7.73 10.36
C LEU A 65 9.04 -6.64 9.45
N SER A 66 7.97 -5.98 9.87
CA SER A 66 7.55 -4.72 9.24
C SER A 66 8.54 -3.59 9.55
N THR A 67 8.55 -2.54 8.73
CA THR A 67 9.36 -1.34 9.00
C THR A 67 9.08 -0.76 10.39
N ALA A 68 7.82 -0.74 10.83
CA ALA A 68 7.45 -0.22 12.14
C ALA A 68 8.05 -1.05 13.30
N GLN A 69 8.05 -2.38 13.17
CA GLN A 69 8.66 -3.26 14.17
C GLN A 69 10.19 -3.10 14.19
N ALA A 70 10.82 -3.02 13.02
CA ALA A 70 12.27 -2.80 12.93
C ALA A 70 12.67 -1.46 13.55
N VAL A 71 11.98 -0.37 13.20
CA VAL A 71 12.19 0.96 13.79
C VAL A 71 11.99 0.95 15.30
N GLY A 72 10.95 0.26 15.80
CA GLY A 72 10.72 0.16 17.25
C GLY A 72 11.82 -0.61 18.00
N ARG A 73 12.38 -1.67 17.39
CA ARG A 73 13.51 -2.43 17.98
C ARG A 73 14.80 -1.60 17.99
N LEU A 74 15.10 -0.95 16.87
CA LEU A 74 16.26 -0.08 16.74
C LEU A 74 16.19 1.12 17.71
N ALA A 75 15.06 1.79 17.79
CA ALA A 75 14.84 2.90 18.69
C ALA A 75 15.12 2.51 20.15
N ARG A 76 14.58 1.34 20.56
CA ARG A 76 14.82 0.82 21.91
C ARG A 76 16.30 0.49 22.16
N ALA A 77 16.96 -0.17 21.21
CA ALA A 77 18.38 -0.55 21.33
C ALA A 77 19.30 0.68 21.40
N LEU A 78 18.95 1.74 20.66
CA LEU A 78 19.73 2.99 20.59
C LEU A 78 19.31 4.05 21.63
N GLY A 79 18.33 3.75 22.52
CA GLY A 79 17.81 4.73 23.50
C GLY A 79 17.17 5.96 22.84
N ARG A 80 16.47 5.76 21.73
CA ARG A 80 15.83 6.81 20.92
C ARG A 80 14.33 6.58 20.79
N GLU A 81 13.62 7.62 20.34
CA GLU A 81 12.21 7.50 20.00
C GLU A 81 12.03 7.00 18.55
N PRO A 82 11.01 6.17 18.26
CA PRO A 82 10.74 5.70 16.89
C PRO A 82 10.60 6.82 15.85
N ARG A 83 10.14 8.00 16.28
CA ARG A 83 10.00 9.17 15.40
C ARG A 83 11.32 9.78 14.96
N ASP A 84 12.41 9.51 15.68
CA ASP A 84 13.73 10.03 15.36
C ASP A 84 14.36 9.27 14.19
N ILE A 85 13.95 8.03 13.97
CA ILE A 85 14.42 7.21 12.87
C ILE A 85 13.66 7.54 11.58
N GLY A 86 14.39 7.99 10.55
CA GLY A 86 13.87 8.24 9.21
C GLY A 86 13.89 6.97 8.35
N TYR A 87 12.97 6.90 7.37
CA TYR A 87 12.93 5.85 6.36
C TYR A 87 12.23 6.36 5.09
N ALA A 88 12.61 5.81 3.92
CA ALA A 88 12.03 6.20 2.63
C ALA A 88 10.72 5.48 2.32
N GLY A 89 10.63 4.18 2.59
CA GLY A 89 9.47 3.37 2.30
C GLY A 89 9.11 2.43 3.44
N ARG A 90 7.84 1.97 3.44
CA ARG A 90 7.43 0.88 4.32
C ARG A 90 7.62 -0.44 3.59
N LYS A 91 8.19 -1.41 4.27
CA LYS A 91 8.31 -2.78 3.81
C LYS A 91 7.49 -3.67 4.74
N ASP A 92 6.76 -4.60 4.16
CA ASP A 92 5.94 -5.55 4.89
C ASP A 92 6.80 -6.55 5.67
N ALA A 93 6.15 -7.30 6.56
CA ALA A 93 6.79 -8.35 7.34
C ALA A 93 7.02 -9.64 6.54
N MET A 94 6.39 -9.79 5.39
CA MET A 94 6.58 -10.97 4.54
C MET A 94 7.92 -10.90 3.82
N GLY A 95 8.78 -11.87 4.05
CA GLY A 95 10.04 -12.00 3.33
C GLY A 95 11.25 -11.37 4.01
N ILE A 96 12.33 -11.27 3.25
CA ILE A 96 13.59 -10.63 3.61
C ILE A 96 13.65 -9.30 2.88
N THR A 97 13.83 -8.21 3.62
CA THR A 97 13.82 -6.89 2.99
C THR A 97 15.01 -6.06 3.44
N ARG A 98 15.65 -5.40 2.47
CA ARG A 98 16.69 -4.40 2.68
C ARG A 98 16.12 -3.02 2.49
N GLN A 99 16.40 -2.12 3.40
CA GLN A 99 15.98 -0.73 3.33
C GLN A 99 16.95 0.19 4.03
N PHE A 100 16.92 1.47 3.64
CA PHE A 100 17.67 2.51 4.31
C PHE A 100 16.87 3.13 5.45
N LEU A 101 17.58 3.37 6.55
CA LEU A 101 17.10 4.13 7.70
C LEU A 101 18.08 5.25 8.00
N SER A 102 17.66 6.26 8.75
CA SER A 102 18.53 7.34 9.18
C SER A 102 18.27 7.76 10.62
N LEU A 103 19.33 8.13 11.31
CA LEU A 103 19.27 8.67 12.66
C LEU A 103 20.27 9.81 12.81
N GLU A 104 19.87 10.86 13.51
CA GLU A 104 20.70 12.03 13.79
C GLU A 104 21.48 11.84 15.09
N HIS A 105 22.69 12.42 15.13
CA HIS A 105 23.55 12.45 16.33
C HIS A 105 23.76 11.05 16.96
N VAL A 106 24.16 10.10 16.15
CA VAL A 106 24.57 8.76 16.58
C VAL A 106 25.99 8.47 16.07
N ASP A 107 26.75 7.71 16.83
CA ASP A 107 28.04 7.22 16.35
C ASP A 107 27.83 6.11 15.33
N VAL A 108 28.58 6.17 14.22
CA VAL A 108 28.57 5.17 13.16
C VAL A 108 28.92 3.79 13.72
N ALA A 109 29.92 3.70 14.61
CA ALA A 109 30.35 2.43 15.22
C ALA A 109 29.21 1.80 16.03
N VAL A 110 28.47 2.59 16.82
CA VAL A 110 27.34 2.11 17.61
C VAL A 110 26.25 1.49 16.73
N VAL A 111 26.01 2.07 15.53
CA VAL A 111 25.01 1.53 14.60
C VAL A 111 25.53 0.27 13.91
N GLN A 112 26.82 0.22 13.55
CA GLN A 112 27.45 -0.93 12.89
C GLN A 112 27.51 -2.17 13.77
N GLU A 113 27.70 -1.99 15.07
CA GLU A 113 27.83 -3.08 16.07
C GLU A 113 26.47 -3.58 16.57
N LEU A 114 25.33 -3.07 16.04
CA LEU A 114 24.02 -3.52 16.48
C LEU A 114 23.73 -4.95 16.06
N GLU A 115 23.60 -5.81 17.06
CA GLU A 115 23.11 -7.18 16.92
C GLU A 115 21.66 -7.28 17.43
N LEU A 116 20.72 -7.43 16.52
CA LEU A 116 19.30 -7.57 16.85
C LEU A 116 18.73 -8.82 16.16
N LYS A 117 17.89 -9.54 16.89
CA LYS A 117 17.21 -10.71 16.31
C LYS A 117 16.40 -10.30 15.07
N ASP A 118 16.59 -11.02 13.97
CA ASP A 118 15.91 -10.83 12.68
C ASP A 118 16.15 -9.46 12.02
N LEU A 119 17.21 -8.72 12.44
CA LEU A 119 17.60 -7.45 11.88
C LEU A 119 19.12 -7.30 11.91
N ARG A 120 19.74 -7.03 10.76
CA ARG A 120 21.19 -6.85 10.61
C ARG A 120 21.48 -5.53 9.89
N VAL A 121 22.45 -4.78 10.38
CA VAL A 121 23.00 -3.62 9.68
C VAL A 121 24.01 -4.12 8.65
N LEU A 122 23.87 -3.69 7.40
CA LEU A 122 24.73 -4.10 6.29
C LEU A 122 25.79 -3.07 5.96
N GLY A 123 25.47 -1.79 6.13
CA GLY A 123 26.38 -0.69 5.83
C GLY A 123 25.87 0.61 6.42
N THR A 124 26.78 1.58 6.58
CA THR A 124 26.49 2.88 7.12
C THR A 124 27.18 3.98 6.31
N GLY A 125 26.62 5.18 6.33
CA GLY A 125 27.22 6.36 5.72
C GLY A 125 26.66 7.64 6.32
N ARG A 126 27.43 8.75 6.28
CA ARG A 126 26.96 10.04 6.78
C ARG A 126 26.18 10.80 5.69
N ARG A 127 25.20 11.58 6.11
CA ARG A 127 24.37 12.44 5.27
C ARG A 127 24.09 13.77 5.98
N SER A 128 23.79 14.79 5.19
CA SER A 128 23.44 16.13 5.72
C SER A 128 22.02 16.21 6.28
N ARG A 129 21.15 15.24 5.98
CA ARG A 129 19.73 15.31 6.37
C ARG A 129 19.11 13.95 6.65
N LYS A 130 18.00 13.99 7.37
CA LYS A 130 17.15 12.83 7.66
C LYS A 130 16.51 12.29 6.38
N LEU A 131 16.46 10.97 6.25
CA LEU A 131 15.73 10.28 5.20
C LEU A 131 14.23 10.47 5.38
N ARG A 132 13.53 10.82 4.31
CA ARG A 132 12.08 11.09 4.33
C ARG A 132 11.31 10.07 3.49
N VAL A 133 10.05 9.89 3.83
CA VAL A 133 9.14 9.02 3.07
C VAL A 133 9.02 9.53 1.63
N GLY A 134 9.22 8.63 0.68
CA GLY A 134 9.22 8.90 -0.76
C GLY A 134 10.61 9.03 -1.38
N GLU A 135 11.67 9.18 -0.60
CA GLU A 135 13.05 9.37 -1.08
C GLU A 135 13.71 8.02 -1.44
N LEU A 136 13.18 7.34 -2.44
CA LEU A 136 13.75 6.12 -3.00
C LEU A 136 13.54 6.10 -4.51
N ALA A 137 14.52 5.56 -5.24
CA ALA A 137 14.48 5.43 -6.70
C ALA A 137 13.59 4.25 -7.15
N GLY A 138 13.36 3.27 -6.29
CA GLY A 138 12.57 2.08 -6.61
C GLY A 138 12.79 0.94 -5.64
N ASN A 139 12.27 -0.23 -6.01
CA ASN A 139 12.50 -1.46 -5.29
C ASN A 139 12.88 -2.56 -6.28
N ARG A 140 13.96 -3.29 -6.00
CA ARG A 140 14.32 -4.53 -6.67
C ARG A 140 13.69 -5.69 -5.92
N PHE A 141 13.01 -6.54 -6.65
CA PHE A 141 12.41 -7.76 -6.13
C PHE A 141 13.17 -8.97 -6.67
N ASP A 142 13.35 -9.97 -5.82
CA ASP A 142 13.90 -11.26 -6.15
C ASP A 142 12.93 -12.31 -5.56
N LEU A 143 12.20 -12.95 -6.44
CA LEU A 143 11.03 -13.77 -6.13
C LEU A 143 11.30 -15.21 -6.53
N THR A 144 10.99 -16.16 -5.65
CA THR A 144 11.02 -17.58 -5.97
C THR A 144 9.60 -18.08 -6.18
N LEU A 145 9.34 -18.56 -7.40
CA LEU A 145 8.09 -19.20 -7.79
C LEU A 145 8.32 -20.72 -7.74
N ARG A 146 7.57 -21.41 -6.88
CA ARG A 146 7.70 -22.85 -6.67
C ARG A 146 6.57 -23.60 -7.37
N ASP A 147 6.81 -24.86 -7.67
CA ASP A 147 5.82 -25.76 -8.27
C ASP A 147 5.25 -25.24 -9.61
N LEU A 148 6.05 -24.45 -10.34
CA LEU A 148 5.68 -24.00 -11.68
C LEU A 148 5.94 -25.11 -12.68
N PRO A 149 4.90 -25.63 -13.37
CA PRO A 149 5.07 -26.75 -14.30
C PRO A 149 5.97 -26.39 -15.47
N LEU A 150 6.81 -27.34 -15.92
CA LEU A 150 7.77 -27.13 -16.99
C LEU A 150 7.10 -26.68 -18.30
N GLU A 151 5.95 -27.26 -18.61
CA GLU A 151 5.14 -26.92 -19.80
C GLU A 151 4.59 -25.50 -19.78
N ARG A 152 4.67 -24.80 -18.64
CA ARG A 152 4.21 -23.41 -18.50
C ARG A 152 5.35 -22.38 -18.58
N HIS A 153 6.58 -22.82 -18.80
CA HIS A 153 7.75 -21.91 -18.92
C HIS A 153 7.63 -20.99 -20.13
N GLU A 154 7.11 -21.48 -21.27
CA GLU A 154 6.88 -20.65 -22.45
C GLU A 154 5.77 -19.60 -22.19
N ASP A 155 4.73 -19.95 -21.45
CA ASP A 155 3.69 -19.02 -21.05
C ASP A 155 4.24 -17.93 -20.13
N LEU A 156 5.11 -18.30 -19.19
CA LEU A 156 5.81 -17.35 -18.32
C LEU A 156 6.64 -16.38 -19.14
N GLU A 157 7.46 -16.86 -20.06
CA GLU A 157 8.29 -16.03 -20.94
C GLU A 157 7.44 -15.05 -21.75
N ARG A 158 6.34 -15.53 -22.35
CA ARG A 158 5.41 -14.69 -23.11
C ARG A 158 4.79 -13.60 -22.24
N ALA A 159 4.34 -13.97 -21.03
CA ALA A 159 3.72 -13.03 -20.10
C ALA A 159 4.73 -11.96 -19.64
N LEU A 160 5.95 -12.35 -19.25
CA LEU A 160 6.99 -11.41 -18.82
C LEU A 160 7.44 -10.49 -19.96
N SER A 161 7.58 -11.03 -21.18
CA SER A 161 7.89 -10.25 -22.39
C SER A 161 6.79 -9.25 -22.70
N GLN A 162 5.52 -9.64 -22.56
CA GLN A 162 4.38 -8.74 -22.74
C GLN A 162 4.39 -7.61 -21.69
N LEU A 163 4.58 -7.94 -20.41
CA LEU A 163 4.65 -6.96 -19.33
C LEU A 163 5.83 -5.99 -19.48
N THR A 164 6.96 -6.45 -20.01
CA THR A 164 8.11 -5.59 -20.30
C THR A 164 7.80 -4.61 -21.41
N ARG A 165 7.11 -5.04 -22.46
CA ARG A 165 6.78 -4.22 -23.63
C ARG A 165 5.60 -3.28 -23.40
N GLU A 166 4.51 -3.78 -22.80
CA GLU A 166 3.24 -3.06 -22.67
C GLU A 166 3.08 -2.38 -21.31
N GLY A 167 3.94 -2.70 -20.36
CA GLY A 167 3.87 -2.22 -18.99
C GLY A 167 2.99 -3.07 -18.08
N LEU A 168 3.26 -2.97 -16.79
CA LEU A 168 2.46 -3.58 -15.74
C LEU A 168 1.35 -2.61 -15.30
N PRO A 169 0.06 -3.00 -15.36
CA PRO A 169 -1.03 -2.20 -14.79
C PRO A 169 -0.78 -1.94 -13.30
N ASN A 170 -0.75 -0.66 -12.93
CA ASN A 170 -0.24 -0.23 -11.63
C ASN A 170 -1.32 -0.25 -10.53
N PHE A 171 -2.10 -1.34 -10.47
CA PHE A 171 -3.12 -1.54 -9.44
C PHE A 171 -2.54 -1.47 -8.02
N TYR A 172 -3.36 -1.05 -7.09
CA TYR A 172 -3.11 -1.33 -5.69
C TYR A 172 -3.51 -2.78 -5.40
N GLY A 173 -2.59 -3.56 -4.83
CA GLY A 173 -2.85 -4.94 -4.48
C GLY A 173 -3.78 -5.12 -3.26
N PRO A 174 -4.26 -6.34 -3.00
CA PRO A 174 -5.20 -6.65 -1.92
C PRO A 174 -4.74 -6.19 -0.54
N GLN A 175 -3.43 -6.22 -0.29
CA GLN A 175 -2.83 -5.77 0.98
C GLN A 175 -3.20 -4.32 1.34
N ARG A 176 -3.48 -3.47 0.34
CA ARG A 176 -3.89 -2.07 0.54
C ARG A 176 -5.25 -1.97 1.21
N PHE A 177 -6.12 -2.93 0.95
CA PHE A 177 -7.51 -2.94 1.40
C PHE A 177 -7.71 -3.72 2.70
N GLY A 178 -6.68 -4.46 3.16
CA GLY A 178 -6.74 -5.34 4.32
C GLY A 178 -7.47 -6.65 4.04
N ALA A 179 -7.34 -7.60 4.94
CA ALA A 179 -8.05 -8.88 4.82
C ALA A 179 -9.56 -8.65 4.72
N GLY A 180 -10.21 -9.24 3.71
CA GLY A 180 -11.64 -9.04 3.47
C GLY A 180 -12.06 -7.59 3.21
N GLY A 181 -11.14 -6.70 2.79
CA GLY A 181 -11.47 -5.31 2.49
C GLY A 181 -11.69 -4.42 3.72
N VAL A 182 -11.33 -4.86 4.91
CA VAL A 182 -11.61 -4.15 6.17
C VAL A 182 -11.03 -2.74 6.22
N THR A 183 -9.85 -2.51 5.66
CA THR A 183 -9.21 -1.18 5.63
C THR A 183 -10.01 -0.19 4.78
N ARG A 184 -10.54 -0.66 3.64
CA ARG A 184 -11.44 0.12 2.78
C ARG A 184 -12.74 0.44 3.52
N ARG A 185 -13.40 -0.59 4.12
CA ARG A 185 -14.64 -0.41 4.88
C ARG A 185 -14.50 0.60 6.01
N LEU A 186 -13.39 0.57 6.75
CA LEU A 186 -13.08 1.57 7.77
C LEU A 186 -12.95 2.99 7.18
N GLY A 187 -12.36 3.12 6.01
CA GLY A 187 -12.31 4.39 5.30
C GLY A 187 -13.68 4.93 4.94
N GLU A 188 -14.56 4.08 4.40
CA GLU A 188 -15.95 4.43 4.05
C GLU A 188 -16.71 4.96 5.26
N LEU A 189 -16.68 4.24 6.37
CA LEU A 189 -17.34 4.64 7.62
C LEU A 189 -16.78 5.96 8.17
N LEU A 190 -15.45 6.15 8.09
CA LEU A 190 -14.78 7.37 8.56
C LEU A 190 -15.21 8.59 7.74
N VAL A 191 -15.26 8.47 6.41
CA VAL A 191 -15.63 9.57 5.50
C VAL A 191 -17.14 9.86 5.58
N ALA A 192 -17.97 8.84 5.77
CA ALA A 192 -19.40 8.99 5.97
C ALA A 192 -19.79 9.62 7.33
N GLY A 193 -18.82 9.76 8.26
CA GLY A 193 -19.10 10.23 9.62
C GLY A 193 -19.88 9.22 10.47
N ASP A 194 -19.94 7.95 10.03
CA ASP A 194 -20.52 6.87 10.84
C ASP A 194 -19.51 6.45 11.93
N TRP A 195 -19.46 7.28 12.97
CA TRP A 195 -18.50 7.10 14.08
C TRP A 195 -18.75 5.79 14.85
N ARG A 196 -20.00 5.37 15.01
CA ARG A 196 -20.34 4.11 15.68
C ARG A 196 -19.89 2.91 14.86
N GLY A 197 -20.25 2.87 13.59
CA GLY A 197 -19.82 1.84 12.66
C GLY A 197 -18.29 1.77 12.53
N TYR A 198 -17.63 2.93 12.47
CA TYR A 198 -16.17 3.00 12.38
C TYR A 198 -15.47 2.42 13.62
N VAL A 199 -15.88 2.86 14.83
CA VAL A 199 -15.27 2.38 16.07
C VAL A 199 -15.51 0.88 16.23
N ARG A 200 -16.73 0.41 15.95
CA ARG A 200 -17.08 -1.01 16.00
C ARG A 200 -16.22 -1.83 15.04
N ALA A 201 -16.19 -1.46 13.76
CA ALA A 201 -15.40 -2.17 12.75
C ALA A 201 -13.89 -2.13 13.06
N PHE A 202 -13.40 -1.02 13.62
CA PHE A 202 -12.00 -0.92 14.06
C PHE A 202 -11.68 -1.88 15.20
N VAL A 203 -12.54 -1.95 16.24
CA VAL A 203 -12.37 -2.87 17.37
C VAL A 203 -12.44 -4.31 16.87
N ASP A 204 -13.42 -4.64 16.02
CA ASP A 204 -13.59 -5.96 15.44
C ASP A 204 -12.35 -6.39 14.63
N SER A 205 -11.77 -5.51 13.84
CA SER A 205 -10.56 -5.78 13.06
C SER A 205 -9.32 -6.15 13.90
N GLN A 206 -9.35 -5.88 15.21
CA GLN A 206 -8.26 -6.27 16.12
C GLN A 206 -8.38 -7.71 16.64
N GLN A 207 -9.46 -8.42 16.32
CA GLN A 207 -9.62 -9.84 16.67
C GLN A 207 -8.77 -10.78 15.81
N GLY A 208 -8.30 -10.31 14.64
CA GLY A 208 -7.58 -11.13 13.68
C GLY A 208 -8.50 -12.07 12.87
N PRO A 209 -7.92 -12.97 12.05
CA PRO A 209 -8.68 -13.83 11.15
C PRO A 209 -9.53 -14.89 11.86
N ASN A 210 -9.14 -15.27 13.07
CA ASN A 210 -9.92 -16.17 13.92
C ASN A 210 -10.55 -15.36 15.04
N PRO A 211 -11.86 -15.12 15.02
CA PRO A 211 -12.52 -14.34 16.05
C PRO A 211 -12.30 -14.99 17.41
N SER A 212 -11.93 -14.15 18.38
CA SER A 212 -11.78 -14.59 19.76
C SER A 212 -13.11 -15.04 20.33
N PRO A 213 -13.12 -15.93 21.34
CA PRO A 213 -14.35 -16.30 22.06
C PRO A 213 -15.16 -15.07 22.48
N GLU A 214 -16.48 -15.20 22.51
CA GLU A 214 -17.41 -14.10 22.93
C GLU A 214 -17.04 -13.45 24.27
N THR A 215 -16.34 -14.19 25.11
CA THR A 215 -15.85 -13.74 26.41
C THR A 215 -14.52 -12.99 26.37
N SER A 216 -13.88 -12.88 25.19
CA SER A 216 -12.60 -12.19 25.06
C SER A 216 -12.71 -10.70 25.44
N PRO A 217 -11.60 -10.04 25.86
CA PRO A 217 -11.61 -8.61 26.17
C PRO A 217 -12.11 -7.75 25.02
N VAL A 218 -11.78 -8.12 23.76
CA VAL A 218 -12.22 -7.40 22.56
C VAL A 218 -13.72 -7.59 22.33
N ALA A 219 -14.26 -8.81 22.46
CA ALA A 219 -15.69 -9.07 22.33
C ALA A 219 -16.50 -8.35 23.42
N ARG A 220 -16.00 -8.32 24.65
CA ARG A 220 -16.62 -7.55 25.77
C ARG A 220 -16.58 -6.04 25.49
N LEU A 221 -15.53 -5.53 24.87
CA LEU A 221 -15.46 -4.13 24.46
C LEU A 221 -16.48 -3.82 23.36
N LEU A 222 -16.69 -4.72 22.39
CA LEU A 222 -17.73 -4.60 21.36
C LEU A 222 -19.13 -4.59 22.00
N SER A 223 -19.41 -5.50 22.93
CA SER A 223 -20.68 -5.52 23.65
C SER A 223 -20.93 -4.22 24.41
N ALA A 224 -19.89 -3.65 25.03
CA ALA A 224 -19.98 -2.37 25.71
C ALA A 224 -20.26 -1.20 24.74
N LEU A 225 -19.70 -1.23 23.52
CA LEU A 225 -19.99 -0.24 22.46
C LEU A 225 -21.43 -0.30 21.96
N ASP A 226 -21.99 -1.51 21.91
CA ASP A 226 -23.38 -1.74 21.46
C ASP A 226 -24.42 -1.45 22.54
N SER A 227 -23.98 -1.33 23.79
CA SER A 227 -24.86 -1.01 24.92
C SER A 227 -25.11 0.49 25.02
N ASP A 228 -26.35 0.88 25.28
CA ASP A 228 -26.70 2.25 25.63
C ASP A 228 -26.55 2.56 27.12
N GLN A 229 -26.07 1.60 27.93
CA GLN A 229 -25.96 1.74 29.38
C GLN A 229 -24.58 2.24 29.80
N ARG A 230 -24.58 3.34 30.55
CA ARG A 230 -23.36 3.98 31.04
C ARG A 230 -22.50 3.07 31.93
N ARG A 231 -23.13 2.09 32.65
CA ARG A 231 -22.40 1.11 33.46
C ARG A 231 -21.47 0.22 32.63
N ASP A 232 -21.92 -0.16 31.42
CA ASP A 232 -21.16 -1.06 30.53
C ASP A 232 -19.94 -0.35 29.95
N TRP A 233 -20.07 0.95 29.65
CA TRP A 233 -18.94 1.77 29.20
C TRP A 233 -17.91 1.96 30.33
N ARG A 234 -18.34 2.10 31.60
CA ARG A 234 -17.41 2.15 32.74
C ARG A 234 -16.65 0.84 32.88
N ALA A 235 -17.32 -0.29 32.68
CA ALA A 235 -16.70 -1.60 32.72
C ALA A 235 -15.61 -1.78 31.63
N ALA A 236 -15.70 -1.10 30.50
CA ALA A 236 -14.66 -1.13 29.45
C ALA A 236 -13.26 -0.73 29.97
N ARG A 237 -13.17 0.11 31.01
CA ARG A 237 -11.92 0.50 31.64
C ARG A 237 -11.17 -0.67 32.29
N THR A 238 -11.88 -1.62 32.83
CA THR A 238 -11.27 -2.79 33.48
C THR A 238 -10.68 -3.76 32.49
N LEU A 239 -11.12 -3.69 31.23
CA LEU A 239 -10.57 -4.49 30.13
C LEU A 239 -9.22 -3.97 29.62
N ALA A 240 -8.85 -2.73 29.97
CA ALA A 240 -7.71 -2.04 29.35
C ALA A 240 -6.37 -2.76 29.51
N ALA A 241 -6.19 -3.57 30.55
CA ALA A 241 -4.97 -4.34 30.80
C ALA A 241 -4.81 -5.52 29.79
N ASP A 242 -5.94 -6.08 29.35
CA ASP A 242 -6.01 -7.29 28.53
C ASP A 242 -6.26 -6.97 27.04
N LEU A 243 -6.47 -5.70 26.71
CA LEU A 243 -6.72 -5.25 25.34
C LEU A 243 -5.42 -5.03 24.56
N PRO A 244 -5.44 -5.21 23.22
CA PRO A 244 -4.38 -4.72 22.36
C PRO A 244 -4.07 -3.24 22.62
N ALA A 245 -2.78 -2.86 22.56
CA ALA A 245 -2.32 -1.50 22.87
C ALA A 245 -3.05 -0.41 22.07
N SER A 246 -3.48 -0.73 20.84
CA SER A 246 -4.26 0.17 19.97
C SER A 246 -5.64 0.50 20.51
N LEU A 247 -6.24 -0.37 21.35
CA LEU A 247 -7.59 -0.23 21.92
C LEU A 247 -7.61 0.37 23.32
N VAL A 248 -6.48 0.37 24.03
CA VAL A 248 -6.38 0.89 25.40
C VAL A 248 -6.85 2.36 25.53
N PRO A 249 -6.44 3.30 24.66
CA PRO A 249 -6.91 4.68 24.73
C PRO A 249 -8.44 4.79 24.55
N LEU A 250 -9.00 3.99 23.64
CA LEU A 250 -10.43 3.95 23.38
C LEU A 250 -11.21 3.47 24.61
N ALA A 251 -10.83 2.35 25.21
CA ALA A 251 -11.47 1.81 26.42
C ALA A 251 -11.42 2.81 27.60
N LYS A 252 -10.28 3.49 27.78
CA LYS A 252 -10.11 4.54 28.79
C LYS A 252 -11.02 5.75 28.56
N GLN A 253 -11.22 6.13 27.30
CA GLN A 253 -12.07 7.27 26.94
C GLN A 253 -13.55 6.94 27.13
N MET A 254 -13.99 5.75 26.72
CA MET A 254 -15.38 5.29 26.95
C MET A 254 -15.82 5.41 28.42
N ALA A 255 -14.91 5.12 29.34
CA ALA A 255 -15.20 5.14 30.78
C ALA A 255 -15.35 6.55 31.38
N ARG A 256 -14.92 7.61 30.72
CA ARG A 256 -14.79 8.97 31.27
C ARG A 256 -16.04 9.82 31.13
N ARG A 257 -16.76 9.71 29.99
CA ARG A 257 -17.88 10.62 29.65
C ARG A 257 -19.05 9.85 29.02
N PRO A 258 -20.26 10.48 28.91
CA PRO A 258 -21.30 9.99 28.03
C PRO A 258 -20.69 9.73 26.64
N LEU A 259 -21.17 8.71 25.95
CA LEU A 259 -20.55 8.20 24.73
C LEU A 259 -20.54 9.27 23.64
N ASP A 260 -19.44 10.00 23.53
CA ASP A 260 -19.14 10.86 22.40
C ASP A 260 -18.28 10.07 21.42
N LEU A 261 -18.94 9.51 20.41
CA LEU A 261 -18.32 8.64 19.40
C LEU A 261 -17.25 9.34 18.59
N GLU A 262 -17.43 10.62 18.28
CA GLU A 262 -16.41 11.41 17.58
C GLU A 262 -15.14 11.55 18.41
N SER A 263 -15.29 11.83 19.71
CA SER A 263 -14.15 11.86 20.64
C SER A 263 -13.46 10.49 20.75
N LEU A 264 -14.19 9.38 20.67
CA LEU A 264 -13.58 8.06 20.60
C LEU A 264 -12.73 7.88 19.34
N VAL A 265 -13.23 8.25 18.19
CA VAL A 265 -12.48 8.21 16.93
C VAL A 265 -11.21 9.07 17.01
N ARG A 266 -11.25 10.21 17.71
CA ARG A 266 -10.07 11.07 17.93
C ARG A 266 -8.96 10.35 18.70
N THR A 267 -9.29 9.43 19.62
CA THR A 267 -8.29 8.68 20.40
C THR A 267 -7.54 7.63 19.56
N LEU A 268 -8.13 7.18 18.47
CA LEU A 268 -7.52 6.15 17.61
C LEU A 268 -6.30 6.69 16.87
N PRO A 269 -5.29 5.84 16.57
CA PRO A 269 -4.05 6.26 15.96
C PRO A 269 -4.28 7.01 14.65
N ARG A 270 -3.75 8.24 14.53
CA ARG A 270 -3.88 9.07 13.34
C ARG A 270 -3.38 8.35 12.07
N ARG A 271 -2.28 7.58 12.20
CA ARG A 271 -1.70 6.82 11.08
C ARG A 271 -2.64 5.73 10.56
N ALA A 272 -3.40 5.08 11.44
CA ALA A 272 -4.39 4.09 11.03
C ALA A 272 -5.52 4.77 10.25
N LYS A 273 -6.07 5.88 10.77
CA LYS A 273 -7.11 6.66 10.08
C LYS A 273 -6.67 7.14 8.70
N ALA A 274 -5.45 7.65 8.57
CA ALA A 274 -4.89 8.06 7.29
C ALA A 274 -4.72 6.87 6.31
N LEU A 275 -4.39 5.68 6.81
CA LEU A 275 -4.34 4.46 6.00
C LEU A 275 -5.72 4.10 5.46
N HIS A 276 -6.77 4.20 6.31
CA HIS A 276 -8.15 3.91 5.90
C HIS A 276 -8.62 4.86 4.79
N VAL A 277 -8.40 6.17 4.95
CA VAL A 277 -8.73 7.17 3.90
C VAL A 277 -7.96 6.87 2.60
N SER A 278 -6.67 6.54 2.71
CA SER A 278 -5.87 6.27 1.52
C SER A 278 -6.23 4.93 0.82
N ALA A 279 -6.88 4.00 1.53
CA ALA A 279 -7.44 2.80 0.90
C ALA A 279 -8.65 3.15 0.01
N LEU A 280 -9.47 4.13 0.40
CA LEU A 280 -10.54 4.63 -0.47
C LEU A 280 -10.00 5.28 -1.74
N GLN A 281 -8.98 6.13 -1.61
CA GLN A 281 -8.33 6.72 -2.79
C GLN A 281 -7.79 5.64 -3.74
N ALA A 282 -7.21 4.57 -3.18
CA ALA A 282 -6.71 3.44 -3.93
C ALA A 282 -7.83 2.66 -4.65
N ALA A 283 -9.00 2.53 -4.02
CA ALA A 283 -10.16 1.87 -4.64
C ALA A 283 -10.68 2.66 -5.85
N VAL A 284 -10.79 4.00 -5.73
CA VAL A 284 -11.17 4.87 -6.86
C VAL A 284 -10.15 4.74 -8.00
N PHE A 285 -8.86 4.78 -7.68
CA PHE A 285 -7.80 4.60 -8.67
C PHE A 285 -7.92 3.27 -9.40
N ASN A 286 -8.07 2.16 -8.66
CA ASN A 286 -8.21 0.82 -9.25
C ASN A 286 -9.42 0.74 -10.18
N ARG A 287 -10.55 1.36 -9.80
CA ARG A 287 -11.75 1.40 -10.63
C ARG A 287 -11.54 2.16 -11.93
N VAL A 288 -10.90 3.34 -11.88
CA VAL A 288 -10.54 4.11 -13.09
C VAL A 288 -9.61 3.30 -13.99
N LEU A 289 -8.60 2.64 -13.43
CA LEU A 289 -7.68 1.80 -14.19
C LEU A 289 -8.40 0.63 -14.86
N ALA A 290 -9.24 -0.10 -14.13
CA ALA A 290 -10.00 -1.22 -14.67
C ALA A 290 -10.96 -0.79 -15.79
N GLN A 291 -11.73 0.29 -15.57
CA GLN A 291 -12.64 0.85 -16.55
C GLN A 291 -11.90 1.25 -17.84
N ARG A 292 -10.73 1.90 -17.70
CA ARG A 292 -9.92 2.31 -18.84
C ARG A 292 -9.40 1.11 -19.63
N MET A 293 -8.90 0.07 -18.96
CA MET A 293 -8.44 -1.15 -19.64
C MET A 293 -9.55 -1.82 -20.46
N LEU A 294 -10.79 -1.82 -19.93
CA LEU A 294 -11.94 -2.42 -20.60
C LEU A 294 -12.47 -1.57 -21.77
N GLN A 295 -12.52 -0.24 -21.62
CA GLN A 295 -13.19 0.63 -22.59
C GLN A 295 -12.30 1.05 -23.76
N VAL A 296 -11.00 1.21 -23.56
CA VAL A 296 -10.09 1.71 -24.60
C VAL A 296 -9.05 0.70 -25.07
N GLY A 297 -9.15 -0.54 -24.60
CA GLY A 297 -8.27 -1.63 -25.01
C GLY A 297 -6.84 -1.54 -24.45
N GLY A 298 -6.64 -0.78 -23.36
CA GLY A 298 -5.35 -0.69 -22.69
C GLY A 298 -5.17 0.58 -21.87
N ALA A 299 -4.44 0.46 -20.76
CA ALA A 299 -4.20 1.60 -19.87
C ALA A 299 -3.22 2.64 -20.44
N GLY A 300 -2.38 2.25 -21.42
CA GLY A 300 -1.36 3.11 -22.02
C GLY A 300 -1.85 4.02 -23.15
N ARG A 301 -3.06 3.84 -23.65
CA ARG A 301 -3.60 4.68 -24.72
C ARG A 301 -3.84 6.11 -24.20
N VAL A 302 -3.17 7.08 -24.82
CA VAL A 302 -3.32 8.50 -24.50
C VAL A 302 -4.61 9.03 -25.09
N LEU A 303 -5.40 9.72 -24.28
CA LEU A 303 -6.66 10.34 -24.69
C LEU A 303 -6.58 11.87 -24.48
N PRO A 304 -7.33 12.65 -25.30
CA PRO A 304 -7.48 14.08 -25.05
C PRO A 304 -7.98 14.36 -23.63
N GLY A 305 -7.31 15.26 -22.92
CA GLY A 305 -7.64 15.60 -21.54
C GLY A 305 -6.93 14.78 -20.48
N ASP A 306 -6.15 13.77 -20.84
CA ASP A 306 -5.29 13.04 -19.91
C ASP A 306 -4.27 13.93 -19.20
N LEU A 307 -3.81 13.45 -18.05
CA LEU A 307 -2.58 13.90 -17.39
C LEU A 307 -1.57 12.76 -17.45
N LEU A 308 -0.45 13.00 -18.10
CA LEU A 308 0.62 12.03 -18.27
C LEU A 308 1.62 12.16 -17.12
N LEU A 309 2.11 11.04 -16.60
CA LEU A 309 3.15 10.98 -15.58
C LEU A 309 4.31 10.11 -16.03
N ASP A 310 5.53 10.51 -15.69
CA ASP A 310 6.66 9.60 -15.62
C ASP A 310 6.45 8.68 -14.39
N PRO A 311 6.34 7.36 -14.57
CA PRO A 311 6.04 6.44 -13.47
C PRO A 311 7.18 6.30 -12.45
N TRP A 312 8.40 6.74 -12.79
CA TRP A 312 9.57 6.65 -11.90
C TRP A 312 9.79 7.92 -11.09
N THR A 313 9.61 9.10 -11.70
CA THR A 313 9.83 10.39 -11.03
C THR A 313 8.55 11.02 -10.49
N GLY A 314 7.39 10.62 -11.02
CA GLY A 314 6.11 11.27 -10.71
C GLY A 314 5.90 12.62 -11.37
N GLU A 315 6.85 13.07 -12.20
CA GLU A 315 6.70 14.31 -12.98
C GLU A 315 5.58 14.19 -14.00
N GLY A 316 4.74 15.22 -14.11
CA GLY A 316 3.54 15.13 -14.92
C GLY A 316 3.18 16.41 -15.67
N GLN A 317 2.56 16.20 -16.84
CA GLN A 317 2.06 17.25 -17.72
C GLN A 317 0.72 16.86 -18.34
N PRO A 318 -0.10 17.82 -18.79
CA PRO A 318 -1.28 17.53 -19.62
C PRO A 318 -0.88 16.81 -20.92
N ALA A 319 -1.74 15.90 -21.38
CA ALA A 319 -1.59 15.33 -22.71
C ALA A 319 -1.70 16.44 -23.76
N PRO A 320 -0.75 16.52 -24.72
CA PRO A 320 -0.84 17.49 -25.78
C PRO A 320 -1.97 17.13 -26.76
N GLU A 321 -2.46 18.14 -27.47
CA GLU A 321 -3.47 18.01 -28.50
C GLU A 321 -2.85 18.21 -29.91
N GLY A 322 -3.60 17.90 -30.95
CA GLY A 322 -3.16 18.04 -32.34
C GLY A 322 -2.00 17.13 -32.72
N GLU A 323 -1.07 17.62 -33.51
CA GLU A 323 0.06 16.85 -34.04
C GLU A 323 0.98 16.27 -32.92
N ALA A 324 1.09 16.97 -31.80
CA ALA A 324 1.89 16.51 -30.66
C ALA A 324 1.30 15.30 -29.92
N ALA A 325 0.02 14.97 -30.12
CA ALA A 325 -0.62 13.81 -29.50
C ALA A 325 0.03 12.48 -29.94
N ALA A 326 0.46 12.38 -31.20
CA ALA A 326 1.17 11.19 -31.69
C ALA A 326 2.50 10.97 -30.97
N ALA A 327 3.26 12.04 -30.72
CA ALA A 327 4.50 11.96 -29.97
C ALA A 327 4.26 11.54 -28.50
N ALA A 328 3.20 12.03 -27.89
CA ALA A 328 2.81 11.61 -26.54
C ALA A 328 2.42 10.11 -26.46
N GLN A 329 1.76 9.59 -27.51
CA GLN A 329 1.47 8.15 -27.58
C GLN A 329 2.77 7.32 -27.68
N ILE A 330 3.74 7.77 -28.50
CA ILE A 330 5.05 7.10 -28.60
C ILE A 330 5.77 7.09 -27.23
N GLU A 331 5.73 8.19 -26.48
CA GLU A 331 6.30 8.22 -25.12
C GLU A 331 5.57 7.23 -24.17
N ALA A 332 4.25 7.10 -24.30
CA ALA A 332 3.46 6.18 -23.52
C ALA A 332 3.73 4.70 -23.88
N ASP A 333 3.89 4.40 -25.17
CA ASP A 333 4.26 3.07 -25.66
C ASP A 333 5.68 2.67 -25.21
N GLN A 334 6.56 3.66 -24.99
CA GLN A 334 7.88 3.47 -24.42
C GLN A 334 7.88 3.49 -22.87
N LEU A 335 6.72 3.59 -22.25
CA LEU A 335 6.53 3.66 -20.80
C LEU A 335 7.31 4.81 -20.10
N LYS A 336 7.63 5.86 -20.84
CA LYS A 336 8.33 7.06 -20.35
C LYS A 336 7.38 8.02 -19.68
N ARG A 337 6.24 8.31 -20.31
CA ARG A 337 5.15 9.10 -19.78
C ARG A 337 3.83 8.45 -20.14
N VAL A 338 3.11 8.00 -19.15
CA VAL A 338 1.88 7.22 -19.28
C VAL A 338 0.69 7.95 -18.70
N PRO A 339 -0.55 7.63 -19.13
CA PRO A 339 -1.75 8.16 -18.50
C PRO A 339 -1.76 7.91 -17.00
N SER A 340 -2.38 8.81 -16.25
CA SER A 340 -2.47 8.74 -14.79
C SER A 340 -3.92 8.71 -14.32
N GLY A 341 -4.16 8.07 -13.17
CA GLY A 341 -5.44 8.06 -12.47
C GLY A 341 -5.40 8.91 -11.19
N PRO A 342 -6.58 9.28 -10.66
CA PRO A 342 -6.70 10.14 -9.49
C PRO A 342 -6.45 9.37 -8.19
N LEU A 343 -5.81 10.03 -7.25
CA LEU A 343 -5.92 9.78 -5.82
C LEU A 343 -6.73 10.97 -5.26
N PRO A 344 -8.06 10.84 -5.08
CA PRO A 344 -8.95 11.97 -4.86
C PRO A 344 -8.56 12.84 -3.66
N GLY A 345 -8.65 14.15 -3.84
CA GLY A 345 -8.41 15.16 -2.83
C GLY A 345 -8.35 16.56 -3.45
N PRO A 346 -8.45 17.65 -2.65
CA PRO A 346 -8.56 19.02 -3.14
C PRO A 346 -7.44 19.49 -4.07
N ALA A 347 -6.21 19.01 -3.86
CA ALA A 347 -5.04 19.38 -4.67
C ALA A 347 -4.76 18.42 -5.84
N SER A 348 -5.62 17.42 -6.08
CA SER A 348 -5.45 16.51 -7.22
C SER A 348 -5.64 17.29 -8.52
N LYS A 349 -4.63 17.25 -9.41
CA LYS A 349 -4.76 17.84 -10.75
C LYS A 349 -5.90 17.15 -11.50
N ARG A 350 -6.74 17.95 -12.15
CA ARG A 350 -7.94 17.46 -12.85
C ARG A 350 -7.65 17.19 -14.32
N THR A 351 -8.18 16.10 -14.81
CA THR A 351 -8.28 15.74 -16.24
C THR A 351 -9.38 16.54 -16.91
N ARG A 352 -9.60 16.37 -18.21
CA ARG A 352 -10.63 17.06 -18.98
C ARG A 352 -11.43 16.05 -19.83
N GLY A 353 -12.56 16.53 -20.40
CA GLY A 353 -13.39 15.75 -21.33
C GLY A 353 -13.83 14.38 -20.76
N ALA A 354 -13.87 13.38 -21.60
CA ALA A 354 -14.35 12.04 -21.26
C ALA A 354 -13.55 11.41 -20.10
N VAL A 355 -12.24 11.67 -20.01
CA VAL A 355 -11.41 11.15 -18.91
C VAL A 355 -11.86 11.71 -17.56
N ALA A 356 -12.19 12.98 -17.50
CA ALA A 356 -12.72 13.61 -16.27
C ALA A 356 -14.09 13.03 -15.88
N GLU A 357 -14.91 12.65 -16.86
CA GLU A 357 -16.20 12.01 -16.62
C GLU A 357 -16.02 10.62 -16.01
N TRP A 358 -15.13 9.80 -16.54
CA TRP A 358 -14.81 8.49 -15.95
C TRP A 358 -14.27 8.59 -14.53
N GLU A 359 -13.41 9.56 -14.26
CA GLU A 359 -12.90 9.78 -12.90
C GLU A 359 -14.00 10.18 -11.93
N ARG A 360 -14.94 11.01 -12.37
CA ARG A 360 -16.11 11.43 -11.58
C ARG A 360 -17.07 10.25 -11.33
N GLU A 361 -17.35 9.45 -12.36
CA GLU A 361 -18.17 8.24 -12.24
C GLU A 361 -17.56 7.24 -11.26
N ALA A 362 -16.25 6.98 -11.37
CA ALA A 362 -15.54 6.09 -10.46
C ALA A 362 -15.59 6.57 -9.00
N LEU A 363 -15.53 7.89 -8.78
CA LEU A 363 -15.67 8.51 -7.46
C LEU A 363 -17.08 8.30 -6.92
N GLN A 364 -18.11 8.60 -7.70
CA GLN A 364 -19.53 8.43 -7.34
C GLN A 364 -19.87 6.96 -7.04
N GLN A 365 -19.45 6.04 -7.92
CA GLN A 365 -19.63 4.59 -7.70
C GLN A 365 -18.88 4.06 -6.48
N SER A 366 -17.88 4.79 -5.99
CA SER A 366 -17.19 4.48 -4.73
C SER A 366 -17.90 5.08 -3.52
N GLY A 367 -19.05 5.71 -3.69
CA GLY A 367 -19.79 6.39 -2.61
C GLY A 367 -19.04 7.56 -2.01
N LEU A 368 -18.15 8.22 -2.78
CA LEU A 368 -17.27 9.27 -2.29
C LEU A 368 -17.60 10.61 -2.98
N GLU A 369 -17.54 11.67 -2.19
CA GLU A 369 -17.58 13.05 -2.65
C GLU A 369 -16.29 13.76 -2.24
N LEU A 370 -15.79 14.66 -3.08
CA LEU A 370 -14.56 15.40 -2.77
C LEU A 370 -14.72 16.29 -1.54
N GLU A 371 -15.92 16.84 -1.35
CA GLU A 371 -16.29 17.65 -0.21
C GLU A 371 -16.21 16.86 1.10
N SER A 372 -16.65 15.60 1.11
CA SER A 372 -16.56 14.72 2.27
C SER A 372 -15.11 14.41 2.63
N LEU A 373 -14.25 14.22 1.64
CA LEU A 373 -12.80 14.03 1.87
C LEU A 373 -12.14 15.32 2.37
N ALA A 374 -12.54 16.48 1.86
CA ALA A 374 -11.99 17.77 2.26
C ALA A 374 -12.42 18.19 3.67
N SER A 375 -13.61 17.76 4.13
CA SER A 375 -14.16 18.06 5.45
C SER A 375 -13.54 17.23 6.58
N LEU A 376 -12.75 16.21 6.26
CA LEU A 376 -12.06 15.42 7.28
C LEU A 376 -11.14 16.29 8.14
N PRO A 377 -11.05 16.04 9.47
CA PRO A 377 -10.31 16.91 10.38
C PRO A 377 -8.81 16.98 10.05
N GLY A 378 -8.33 18.18 9.79
CA GLY A 378 -6.91 18.53 9.71
C GLY A 378 -6.12 17.63 8.75
N ALA A 379 -5.12 16.97 9.28
CA ALA A 379 -4.23 16.14 8.46
C ALA A 379 -4.76 14.73 8.11
N LEU A 380 -6.04 14.45 8.32
CA LEU A 380 -6.73 13.29 7.76
C LEU A 380 -7.30 13.60 6.39
N ALA A 381 -7.60 14.87 6.11
CA ALA A 381 -8.00 15.31 4.77
C ALA A 381 -6.86 15.00 3.78
N PRO A 382 -7.09 14.15 2.79
CA PRO A 382 -6.05 13.82 1.82
C PRO A 382 -5.83 15.03 0.91
N LYS A 383 -4.56 15.37 0.66
CA LYS A 383 -4.24 16.45 -0.30
C LYS A 383 -4.72 16.13 -1.71
N GLY A 384 -4.73 14.85 -2.04
CA GLY A 384 -4.92 14.39 -3.40
C GLY A 384 -3.61 14.35 -4.18
N ALA A 385 -3.56 13.46 -5.16
CA ALA A 385 -2.40 13.25 -6.03
C ALA A 385 -2.84 12.58 -7.34
N ARG A 386 -1.87 12.33 -8.21
CA ARG A 386 -2.03 11.47 -9.39
C ARG A 386 -1.07 10.29 -9.28
N ARG A 387 -1.44 9.15 -9.88
CA ARG A 387 -0.63 7.94 -9.96
C ARG A 387 -0.63 7.43 -11.40
N ALA A 388 0.53 7.05 -11.90
CA ALA A 388 0.65 6.42 -13.22
C ALA A 388 -0.19 5.15 -13.31
N LEU A 389 -0.93 4.97 -14.41
CA LEU A 389 -1.79 3.79 -14.64
C LEU A 389 -0.97 2.57 -15.05
N LEU A 390 0.17 2.79 -15.68
CA LEU A 390 1.14 1.75 -16.05
C LEU A 390 2.51 2.04 -15.43
N VAL A 391 3.30 1.00 -15.26
CA VAL A 391 4.71 1.11 -14.93
C VAL A 391 5.52 0.21 -15.84
N GLY A 392 6.67 0.69 -16.31
CA GLY A 392 7.65 -0.11 -17.04
C GLY A 392 8.53 -0.86 -16.05
N PRO A 393 8.43 -2.20 -15.93
CA PRO A 393 9.38 -2.98 -15.16
C PRO A 393 10.79 -2.83 -15.76
N ARG A 394 11.82 -2.73 -14.91
CA ARG A 394 13.23 -2.70 -15.34
C ARG A 394 13.95 -3.94 -14.82
N ASP A 395 15.05 -4.27 -15.46
CA ASP A 395 15.95 -5.37 -15.10
C ASP A 395 15.18 -6.69 -14.88
N MET A 396 14.12 -6.93 -15.68
CA MET A 396 13.32 -8.14 -15.56
C MET A 396 14.06 -9.31 -16.17
N SER A 397 14.32 -10.32 -15.36
CA SER A 397 14.99 -11.55 -15.77
C SER A 397 14.48 -12.73 -14.95
N TRP A 398 14.57 -13.94 -15.52
CA TRP A 398 14.17 -15.13 -14.79
C TRP A 398 15.11 -16.30 -15.14
N GLN A 399 15.21 -17.24 -14.20
CA GLN A 399 15.99 -18.46 -14.34
C GLN A 399 15.20 -19.62 -13.73
N ALA A 400 15.18 -20.75 -14.42
CA ALA A 400 14.47 -21.95 -13.95
C ALA A 400 15.46 -23.05 -13.56
N LYS A 401 15.11 -23.75 -12.47
CA LYS A 401 15.74 -25.01 -12.07
C LYS A 401 14.62 -26.03 -11.78
N GLY A 402 14.26 -26.82 -12.80
CA GLY A 402 13.09 -27.68 -12.71
C GLY A 402 11.81 -26.83 -12.56
N THR A 403 11.00 -27.15 -11.57
CA THR A 403 9.76 -26.43 -11.25
C THR A 403 9.96 -25.19 -10.37
N GLU A 404 11.20 -24.89 -9.97
CA GLU A 404 11.53 -23.65 -9.25
C GLU A 404 12.02 -22.59 -10.22
N VAL A 405 11.39 -21.41 -10.19
CA VAL A 405 11.75 -20.26 -11.02
C VAL A 405 12.13 -19.09 -10.11
N ARG A 406 13.30 -18.52 -10.34
CA ARG A 406 13.73 -17.26 -9.73
C ARG A 406 13.47 -16.11 -10.68
N LEU A 407 12.63 -15.18 -10.28
CA LEU A 407 12.25 -13.99 -11.05
C LEU A 407 12.81 -12.74 -10.37
N GLN A 408 13.55 -11.94 -11.11
CA GLN A 408 14.05 -10.64 -10.67
C GLN A 408 13.37 -9.52 -11.45
N VAL A 409 13.02 -8.43 -10.77
CA VAL A 409 12.39 -7.25 -11.38
C VAL A 409 12.61 -6.01 -10.53
N THR A 410 12.81 -4.86 -11.18
CA THR A 410 12.85 -3.55 -10.53
C THR A 410 11.59 -2.78 -10.86
N LEU A 411 10.88 -2.29 -9.84
CA LEU A 411 9.66 -1.50 -9.97
C LEU A 411 9.82 -0.12 -9.32
N PRO A 412 9.14 0.91 -9.84
CA PRO A 412 9.18 2.24 -9.26
C PRO A 412 8.55 2.31 -7.85
N PRO A 413 8.77 3.40 -7.10
CA PRO A 413 8.19 3.60 -5.78
C PRO A 413 6.67 3.43 -5.78
N GLY A 414 6.14 2.73 -4.79
CA GLY A 414 4.70 2.53 -4.64
C GLY A 414 4.06 1.47 -5.55
N SER A 415 4.83 0.79 -6.41
CA SER A 415 4.35 -0.36 -7.19
C SER A 415 4.56 -1.65 -6.42
N TYR A 416 3.75 -2.67 -6.74
CA TYR A 416 3.65 -3.90 -5.97
C TYR A 416 4.04 -5.12 -6.80
N ALA A 417 5.02 -5.90 -6.34
CA ALA A 417 5.37 -7.17 -6.98
C ALA A 417 4.23 -8.18 -6.93
N THR A 418 3.35 -8.10 -5.92
CA THR A 418 2.15 -8.94 -5.83
C THR A 418 1.18 -8.69 -6.99
N VAL A 419 1.19 -7.51 -7.59
CA VAL A 419 0.41 -7.21 -8.80
C VAL A 419 1.00 -7.90 -10.02
N LEU A 420 2.33 -7.98 -10.12
CA LEU A 420 3.01 -8.76 -11.15
C LEU A 420 2.70 -10.26 -11.01
N LEU A 421 2.78 -10.79 -9.79
CA LEU A 421 2.45 -12.20 -9.54
C LEU A 421 0.99 -12.50 -9.87
N ASP A 422 0.07 -11.58 -9.57
CA ASP A 422 -1.35 -11.73 -9.88
C ASP A 422 -1.64 -11.63 -11.39
N GLU A 423 -0.87 -10.84 -12.16
CA GLU A 423 -0.92 -10.86 -13.63
C GLU A 423 -0.56 -12.23 -14.22
N LEU A 424 0.33 -12.98 -13.57
CA LEU A 424 0.74 -14.32 -13.98
C LEU A 424 -0.28 -15.39 -13.52
N GLN A 425 -0.69 -15.37 -12.25
CA GLN A 425 -1.56 -16.38 -11.65
C GLN A 425 -3.04 -16.16 -11.97
N LYS A 426 -3.46 -14.89 -12.16
CA LYS A 426 -4.87 -14.51 -12.34
C LYS A 426 -5.78 -15.06 -11.23
N SER A 427 -5.38 -14.81 -9.99
CA SER A 427 -5.99 -15.40 -8.79
C SER A 427 -7.50 -15.18 -8.69
N ALA A 428 -8.04 -14.11 -9.25
CA ALA A 428 -9.48 -13.85 -9.32
C ALA A 428 -10.21 -14.81 -10.26
N VAL A 429 -9.54 -15.39 -11.26
CA VAL A 429 -10.11 -16.37 -12.21
C VAL A 429 -10.15 -17.77 -11.59
N LEU A 430 -9.16 -18.09 -10.76
CA LEU A 430 -9.06 -19.40 -10.08
C LEU A 430 -10.02 -19.54 -8.88
N SER A 431 -10.63 -18.43 -8.45
CA SER A 431 -11.55 -18.39 -7.30
C SER A 431 -13.04 -18.49 -7.70
N GLN A 432 -13.33 -18.64 -8.99
CA GLN A 432 -14.66 -18.91 -9.55
C GLN A 432 -14.82 -20.41 -9.82
#